data_cb7a0b412bb5bb0d59eba606139b3344
#
_entry.id   cb7a0b412bb5bb0d59eba606139b3344
#
_cell.length_a   1.000
_cell.length_b   1.000
_cell.length_c   1.000
_cell.angle_alpha   90.00
_cell.angle_beta   90.00
_cell.angle_gamma   90.00
#
_symmetry.space_group_name_H-M   'P 1'
#
loop_
_entity.id
_entity.type
_entity.pdbx_description
1 polymer ?
#
loop_
_entity_poly.entity_id
_entity_poly.type
_entity_poly.pdbx_seq_one_letter_code
_entity_poly.pdbx_strand_id
1 'polypeptide(L)'
;DKGQHASKSITLDNAGNIYVNIGAPSNICQVEDRKAGSPGRMPCPILDSAGGIWKFSSSVLDQTYGQGTRYATGLRNVVGLDWNSEVNDLYVTVHGRDLLFQHFPQLYDARAGAELPAETFYRLKKGQHAGWPYVYWDQFKKKKILSPEFGGDGVKEGAPQAIEPLIDFPGHLAPNALLFYTGSQFPKRYKNGAFIA
;
A
#
# COMPACT_ATOMS: atom_id res chain seq x y z
N ASP A 1 -8.21 13.62 -11.27
CA ASP A 1 -8.53 12.37 -10.60
C ASP A 1 -9.71 12.59 -9.65
N LYS A 2 -10.82 11.91 -9.89
CA LYS A 2 -12.08 12.10 -9.12
C LYS A 2 -12.40 10.87 -8.24
N GLY A 3 -11.47 9.93 -8.12
CA GLY A 3 -11.66 8.69 -7.39
C GLY A 3 -11.25 8.75 -5.91
N GLN A 4 -11.44 7.64 -5.22
CA GLN A 4 -10.88 7.41 -3.89
C GLN A 4 -9.34 7.47 -3.96
N HIS A 5 -8.69 7.86 -2.85
CA HIS A 5 -7.22 7.92 -2.74
C HIS A 5 -6.56 8.85 -3.78
N ALA A 6 -7.18 10.03 -3.97
CA ALA A 6 -6.72 11.01 -4.95
C ALA A 6 -5.39 11.71 -4.58
N SER A 7 -4.98 11.68 -3.30
CA SER A 7 -3.70 12.24 -2.84
C SER A 7 -2.52 11.60 -3.55
N LYS A 8 -1.55 12.42 -3.96
CA LYS A 8 -0.34 12.00 -4.66
C LYS A 8 0.88 12.34 -3.81
N SER A 9 1.23 11.44 -2.90
CA SER A 9 2.50 11.54 -2.18
C SER A 9 3.65 11.35 -3.14
N ILE A 10 4.71 12.12 -2.97
CA ILE A 10 5.91 12.08 -3.82
C ILE A 10 7.18 12.04 -2.96
N THR A 11 8.21 11.39 -3.48
CA THR A 11 9.58 11.51 -2.98
C THR A 11 10.57 11.43 -4.14
N LEU A 12 11.82 11.85 -3.89
CA LEU A 12 12.90 11.83 -4.87
C LEU A 12 14.03 10.94 -4.37
N ASP A 13 14.70 10.25 -5.30
CA ASP A 13 15.99 9.61 -5.01
C ASP A 13 17.17 10.50 -5.36
N ASN A 14 18.37 10.04 -5.03
CA ASN A 14 19.62 10.76 -5.30
C ASN A 14 20.05 10.67 -6.79
N ALA A 15 19.35 9.89 -7.60
CA ALA A 15 19.66 9.67 -9.03
C ALA A 15 18.76 10.49 -9.97
N GLY A 16 17.95 11.41 -9.42
CA GLY A 16 17.08 12.28 -10.20
C GLY A 16 15.78 11.59 -10.64
N ASN A 17 15.29 10.63 -9.89
CA ASN A 17 13.95 10.07 -10.12
C ASN A 17 12.95 10.62 -9.10
N ILE A 18 11.71 10.78 -9.55
CA ILE A 18 10.54 11.13 -8.74
C ILE A 18 9.67 9.88 -8.62
N TYR A 19 9.29 9.51 -7.41
CA TYR A 19 8.35 8.44 -7.12
C TYR A 19 7.02 9.03 -6.69
N VAL A 20 5.92 8.57 -7.30
CA VAL A 20 4.59 9.12 -7.09
C VAL A 20 3.62 8.01 -6.74
N ASN A 21 2.88 8.16 -5.65
CA ASN A 21 1.76 7.27 -5.35
C ASN A 21 0.60 7.51 -6.32
N ILE A 22 0.12 6.45 -6.97
CA ILE A 22 -1.13 6.42 -7.71
C ILE A 22 -2.08 5.47 -6.97
N GLY A 23 -2.82 6.01 -6.01
CA GLY A 23 -3.74 5.24 -5.18
C GLY A 23 -4.86 4.59 -5.99
N ALA A 24 -5.33 3.44 -5.53
CA ALA A 24 -6.40 2.72 -6.21
C ALA A 24 -7.75 3.45 -6.06
N PRO A 25 -8.53 3.63 -7.13
CA PRO A 25 -9.85 4.27 -7.08
C PRO A 25 -10.95 3.34 -6.54
N SER A 26 -10.61 2.37 -5.73
CA SER A 26 -11.50 1.34 -5.18
C SER A 26 -10.97 0.83 -3.85
N ASN A 27 -11.88 0.36 -3.00
CA ASN A 27 -11.52 -0.30 -1.74
C ASN A 27 -10.78 -1.62 -1.97
N ILE A 28 -11.33 -2.50 -2.84
CA ILE A 28 -10.83 -3.89 -3.02
C ILE A 28 -11.06 -4.41 -4.44
N CYS A 29 -11.14 -3.54 -5.45
CA CYS A 29 -11.31 -3.94 -6.85
C CYS A 29 -12.55 -4.84 -7.10
N GLN A 30 -13.66 -4.58 -6.42
CA GLN A 30 -14.94 -5.27 -6.65
C GLN A 30 -15.56 -4.88 -8.00
N VAL A 31 -16.48 -5.69 -8.49
CA VAL A 31 -17.32 -5.36 -9.66
C VAL A 31 -18.16 -4.11 -9.35
N GLU A 32 -18.81 -4.09 -8.19
CA GLU A 32 -19.48 -2.92 -7.62
C GLU A 32 -18.75 -2.52 -6.33
N ASP A 33 -18.02 -1.40 -6.38
CA ASP A 33 -17.16 -0.98 -5.28
C ASP A 33 -17.94 -0.76 -3.99
N ARG A 34 -17.39 -1.22 -2.87
CA ARG A 34 -17.97 -1.12 -1.51
C ARG A 34 -19.38 -1.72 -1.36
N LYS A 35 -19.76 -2.68 -2.20
CA LYS A 35 -21.02 -3.39 -2.12
C LYS A 35 -20.82 -4.78 -1.52
N ALA A 36 -21.56 -5.08 -0.44
CA ALA A 36 -21.55 -6.40 0.16
C ALA A 36 -22.01 -7.46 -0.86
N GLY A 37 -21.31 -8.61 -0.89
CA GLY A 37 -21.58 -9.70 -1.83
C GLY A 37 -21.09 -9.47 -3.27
N SER A 38 -20.59 -8.29 -3.62
CA SER A 38 -19.98 -8.06 -4.94
C SER A 38 -18.61 -8.75 -5.01
N PRO A 39 -18.38 -9.60 -6.05
CA PRO A 39 -17.09 -10.30 -6.19
C PRO A 39 -15.96 -9.36 -6.60
N GLY A 40 -14.74 -9.78 -6.32
CA GLY A 40 -13.53 -9.13 -6.84
C GLY A 40 -13.33 -9.41 -8.34
N ARG A 41 -12.76 -8.46 -9.05
CA ARG A 41 -12.38 -8.62 -10.48
C ARG A 41 -11.05 -9.36 -10.58
N MET A 42 -11.04 -10.45 -11.34
CA MET A 42 -9.86 -11.29 -11.54
C MET A 42 -9.59 -11.48 -13.04
N PRO A 43 -8.49 -10.96 -13.61
CA PRO A 43 -7.52 -10.04 -12.97
C PRO A 43 -8.13 -8.68 -12.65
N CYS A 44 -7.52 -7.97 -11.69
CA CYS A 44 -7.95 -6.63 -11.34
C CYS A 44 -7.43 -5.59 -12.34
N PRO A 45 -8.29 -4.94 -13.16
CA PRO A 45 -7.84 -4.00 -14.19
C PRO A 45 -7.30 -2.68 -13.60
N ILE A 46 -7.60 -2.38 -12.33
CA ILE A 46 -7.07 -1.18 -11.66
C ILE A 46 -5.54 -1.23 -11.58
N LEU A 47 -4.95 -2.42 -11.43
CA LEU A 47 -3.51 -2.58 -11.34
C LEU A 47 -2.75 -2.20 -12.62
N ASP A 48 -3.43 -2.04 -13.74
CA ASP A 48 -2.82 -1.58 -14.98
C ASP A 48 -2.47 -0.08 -14.92
N SER A 49 -3.19 0.70 -14.11
CA SER A 49 -3.06 2.16 -14.10
C SER A 49 -3.00 2.80 -12.70
N ALA A 50 -3.24 2.04 -11.62
CA ALA A 50 -3.28 2.55 -10.24
C ALA A 50 -2.91 1.46 -9.23
N GLY A 51 -3.03 1.76 -7.93
CA GLY A 51 -2.71 0.80 -6.88
C GLY A 51 -1.22 0.52 -6.79
N GLY A 52 -0.39 1.56 -6.85
CA GLY A 52 1.06 1.41 -6.80
C GLY A 52 1.85 2.70 -6.88
N ILE A 53 3.14 2.54 -7.13
CA ILE A 53 4.11 3.64 -7.27
C ILE A 53 4.58 3.72 -8.72
N TRP A 54 4.57 4.92 -9.27
CA TRP A 54 5.14 5.26 -10.58
C TRP A 54 6.39 6.09 -10.43
N LYS A 55 7.35 5.86 -11.33
CA LYS A 55 8.62 6.55 -11.37
C LYS A 55 8.70 7.44 -12.59
N PHE A 56 9.14 8.68 -12.40
CA PHE A 56 9.37 9.71 -13.41
C PHE A 56 10.81 10.23 -13.31
N SER A 57 11.25 11.00 -14.33
CA SER A 57 12.53 11.70 -14.28
C SER A 57 12.35 13.11 -13.72
N SER A 58 13.20 13.55 -12.80
CA SER A 58 13.19 14.95 -12.29
C SER A 58 13.78 15.95 -13.30
N SER A 59 14.49 15.48 -14.32
CA SER A 59 15.09 16.32 -15.36
C SER A 59 14.16 16.66 -16.52
N VAL A 60 12.98 16.08 -16.56
CA VAL A 60 11.98 16.31 -17.63
C VAL A 60 10.82 17.12 -17.06
N LEU A 61 10.55 18.28 -17.67
CA LEU A 61 9.42 19.13 -17.30
C LEU A 61 8.14 18.70 -18.01
N ASP A 62 7.00 19.12 -17.50
CA ASP A 62 5.66 18.94 -18.08
C ASP A 62 5.30 17.47 -18.39
N GLN A 63 5.81 16.55 -17.58
CA GLN A 63 5.52 15.13 -17.73
C GLN A 63 4.05 14.84 -17.46
N THR A 64 3.49 13.99 -18.30
CA THR A 64 2.16 13.41 -18.10
C THR A 64 2.26 12.02 -17.47
N TYR A 65 1.15 11.51 -16.95
CA TYR A 65 1.06 10.17 -16.36
C TYR A 65 1.61 9.07 -17.30
N GLY A 66 1.35 9.16 -18.61
CA GLY A 66 1.80 8.16 -19.58
C GLY A 66 3.31 8.07 -19.78
N GLN A 67 4.07 9.04 -19.29
CA GLN A 67 5.54 9.04 -19.34
C GLN A 67 6.18 8.40 -18.11
N GLY A 68 5.39 8.11 -17.08
CA GLY A 68 5.83 7.40 -15.90
C GLY A 68 6.01 5.90 -16.15
N THR A 69 6.94 5.28 -15.44
CA THR A 69 7.13 3.83 -15.45
C THR A 69 6.65 3.25 -14.12
N ARG A 70 5.91 2.14 -14.17
CA ARG A 70 5.43 1.43 -12.99
C ARG A 70 6.61 0.86 -12.21
N TYR A 71 6.77 1.31 -10.96
CA TYR A 71 7.85 0.89 -10.08
C TYR A 71 7.44 -0.33 -9.23
N ALA A 72 6.30 -0.23 -8.52
CA ALA A 72 5.73 -1.31 -7.71
C ALA A 72 4.20 -1.23 -7.73
N THR A 73 3.51 -2.35 -7.47
CA THR A 73 2.06 -2.46 -7.51
C THR A 73 1.50 -3.26 -6.33
N GLY A 74 0.19 -3.43 -6.28
CA GLY A 74 -0.47 -4.13 -5.19
C GLY A 74 -0.52 -3.33 -3.90
N LEU A 75 -0.52 -2.00 -4.01
CA LEU A 75 -0.54 -1.03 -2.91
C LEU A 75 -1.84 -0.23 -3.03
N ARG A 76 -2.78 -0.43 -2.09
CA ARG A 76 -4.10 0.22 -2.16
C ARG A 76 -4.00 1.73 -2.15
N ASN A 77 -3.34 2.28 -1.14
CA ASN A 77 -3.11 3.71 -0.98
C ASN A 77 -1.84 3.95 -0.15
N VAL A 78 -0.86 4.57 -0.75
CA VAL A 78 0.39 4.97 -0.10
C VAL A 78 0.29 6.44 0.25
N VAL A 79 0.35 6.78 1.55
CA VAL A 79 0.35 8.18 1.99
C VAL A 79 1.73 8.57 2.53
N GLY A 80 2.33 7.77 3.39
CA GLY A 80 3.74 7.95 3.76
C GLY A 80 4.66 7.32 2.70
N LEU A 81 5.57 8.11 2.16
CA LEU A 81 6.48 7.71 1.08
C LEU A 81 7.80 8.47 1.25
N ASP A 82 8.91 7.74 1.41
CA ASP A 82 10.24 8.36 1.48
C ASP A 82 11.35 7.47 0.93
N TRP A 83 12.40 8.11 0.43
CA TRP A 83 13.61 7.46 -0.06
C TRP A 83 14.68 7.45 1.02
N ASN A 84 15.10 6.25 1.43
CA ASN A 84 16.22 6.12 2.36
C ASN A 84 17.55 6.15 1.59
N SER A 85 18.25 7.26 1.66
CA SER A 85 19.53 7.48 0.95
C SER A 85 20.68 6.61 1.48
N GLU A 86 20.61 6.14 2.73
CA GLU A 86 21.64 5.30 3.34
C GLU A 86 21.67 3.90 2.70
N VAL A 87 20.51 3.33 2.44
CA VAL A 87 20.37 1.99 1.85
C VAL A 87 19.92 2.02 0.39
N ASN A 88 19.69 3.22 -0.14
CA ASN A 88 19.30 3.48 -1.53
C ASN A 88 18.05 2.72 -1.96
N ASP A 89 16.98 2.82 -1.16
CA ASP A 89 15.69 2.16 -1.39
C ASP A 89 14.49 3.03 -1.04
N LEU A 90 13.37 2.72 -1.69
CA LEU A 90 12.08 3.33 -1.43
C LEU A 90 11.36 2.63 -0.29
N TYR A 91 10.78 3.42 0.62
CA TYR A 91 9.92 2.91 1.69
C TYR A 91 8.57 3.58 1.67
N VAL A 92 7.54 2.83 2.08
CA VAL A 92 6.15 3.30 2.04
C VAL A 92 5.35 2.82 3.24
N THR A 93 4.39 3.63 3.69
CA THR A 93 3.28 3.19 4.53
C THR A 93 2.02 3.02 3.67
N VAL A 94 1.25 1.96 3.91
CA VAL A 94 0.10 1.58 3.08
C VAL A 94 -1.14 1.43 3.94
N HIS A 95 -2.20 2.12 3.55
CA HIS A 95 -3.51 1.96 4.15
C HIS A 95 -4.19 0.68 3.67
N GLY A 96 -4.65 -0.14 4.61
CA GLY A 96 -5.39 -1.36 4.38
C GLY A 96 -6.78 -1.13 3.78
N ARG A 97 -7.45 -2.22 3.41
CA ARG A 97 -8.84 -2.19 2.96
C ARG A 97 -9.81 -1.93 4.11
N ASP A 98 -11.01 -1.44 3.81
CA ASP A 98 -12.11 -1.27 4.77
C ASP A 98 -13.15 -2.38 4.65
N LEU A 99 -14.12 -2.41 5.59
CA LEU A 99 -15.41 -3.11 5.49
C LEU A 99 -15.32 -4.63 5.57
N LEU A 100 -14.32 -5.21 6.25
CA LEU A 100 -14.25 -6.67 6.44
C LEU A 100 -15.48 -7.20 7.18
N PHE A 101 -15.76 -6.67 8.37
CA PHE A 101 -16.91 -7.11 9.17
C PHE A 101 -18.24 -6.77 8.50
N GLN A 102 -18.38 -5.55 7.99
CA GLN A 102 -19.63 -5.09 7.39
C GLN A 102 -20.07 -5.92 6.16
N HIS A 103 -19.10 -6.41 5.39
CA HIS A 103 -19.38 -7.20 4.18
C HIS A 103 -19.37 -8.70 4.42
N PHE A 104 -18.63 -9.17 5.43
CA PHE A 104 -18.46 -10.59 5.72
C PHE A 104 -18.64 -10.91 7.21
N PRO A 105 -19.82 -10.60 7.81
CA PRO A 105 -20.06 -10.82 9.24
C PRO A 105 -20.03 -12.32 9.64
N GLN A 106 -20.11 -13.22 8.67
CA GLN A 106 -19.97 -14.66 8.90
C GLN A 106 -18.51 -15.10 9.07
N LEU A 107 -17.53 -14.27 8.66
CA LEU A 107 -16.09 -14.56 8.75
C LEU A 107 -15.39 -13.71 9.81
N TYR A 108 -15.89 -12.52 10.07
CA TYR A 108 -15.27 -11.52 10.95
C TYR A 108 -16.30 -10.96 11.92
N ASP A 109 -15.97 -10.88 13.17
CA ASP A 109 -16.76 -10.13 14.17
C ASP A 109 -16.38 -8.63 14.17
N ALA A 110 -17.06 -7.85 14.99
CA ALA A 110 -16.81 -6.40 15.09
C ALA A 110 -15.37 -6.08 15.54
N ARG A 111 -14.78 -6.92 16.41
CA ARG A 111 -13.40 -6.75 16.87
C ARG A 111 -12.41 -7.02 15.73
N ALA A 112 -12.58 -8.12 15.02
CA ALA A 112 -11.75 -8.43 13.84
C ALA A 112 -11.88 -7.32 12.78
N GLY A 113 -13.09 -6.76 12.58
CA GLY A 113 -13.30 -5.65 11.65
C GLY A 113 -12.64 -4.34 12.08
N ALA A 114 -12.40 -4.13 13.37
CA ALA A 114 -11.70 -2.97 13.90
C ALA A 114 -10.16 -3.14 13.91
N GLU A 115 -9.67 -4.37 13.98
CA GLU A 115 -8.25 -4.67 14.10
C GLU A 115 -7.60 -5.14 12.78
N LEU A 116 -8.40 -5.52 11.77
CA LEU A 116 -7.95 -6.03 10.47
C LEU A 116 -8.51 -5.23 9.29
N PRO A 117 -7.73 -5.21 8.21
CA PRO A 117 -6.35 -5.67 8.07
C PRO A 117 -5.37 -4.70 8.72
N ALA A 118 -4.14 -5.15 8.93
CA ALA A 118 -3.06 -4.26 9.35
C ALA A 118 -2.81 -3.14 8.34
N GLU A 119 -2.44 -1.99 8.85
CA GLU A 119 -1.68 -1.00 8.09
C GLU A 119 -0.23 -1.48 7.97
N THR A 120 0.46 -1.19 6.90
CA THR A 120 1.73 -1.87 6.61
C THR A 120 2.84 -0.93 6.18
N PHE A 121 4.08 -1.29 6.51
CA PHE A 121 5.30 -0.61 6.11
C PHE A 121 6.17 -1.52 5.27
N TYR A 122 6.49 -1.09 4.04
CA TYR A 122 7.29 -1.87 3.10
C TYR A 122 8.57 -1.16 2.70
N ARG A 123 9.61 -1.94 2.43
CA ARG A 123 10.73 -1.58 1.58
C ARG A 123 10.44 -2.10 0.18
N LEU A 124 10.45 -1.23 -0.82
CA LEU A 124 10.05 -1.56 -2.18
C LEU A 124 11.24 -1.62 -3.13
N LYS A 125 11.23 -2.63 -3.97
CA LYS A 125 12.11 -2.77 -5.15
C LYS A 125 11.28 -2.71 -6.42
N LYS A 126 11.91 -2.31 -7.53
CA LYS A 126 11.27 -2.29 -8.84
C LYS A 126 10.67 -3.66 -9.20
N GLY A 127 9.44 -3.68 -9.67
CA GLY A 127 8.71 -4.87 -10.10
C GLY A 127 7.99 -5.64 -8.98
N GLN A 128 8.13 -5.24 -7.72
CA GLN A 128 7.44 -5.91 -6.62
C GLN A 128 5.94 -5.62 -6.58
N HIS A 129 5.20 -6.56 -5.97
CA HIS A 129 3.77 -6.51 -5.76
C HIS A 129 3.45 -6.82 -4.28
N ALA A 130 2.71 -5.93 -3.61
CA ALA A 130 2.43 -6.05 -2.17
C ALA A 130 1.13 -6.81 -1.83
N GLY A 131 0.37 -7.27 -2.84
CA GLY A 131 -0.74 -8.21 -2.66
C GLY A 131 -2.14 -7.64 -2.89
N TRP A 132 -2.39 -6.34 -2.68
CA TRP A 132 -3.69 -5.75 -2.97
C TRP A 132 -4.08 -5.90 -4.46
N PRO A 133 -5.31 -6.23 -4.81
CA PRO A 133 -6.49 -6.42 -3.96
C PRO A 133 -6.67 -7.86 -3.45
N TYR A 134 -5.85 -8.79 -3.90
CA TYR A 134 -6.10 -10.24 -3.75
C TYR A 134 -5.93 -10.72 -2.32
N VAL A 135 -4.97 -10.14 -1.57
CA VAL A 135 -4.70 -10.50 -0.19
C VAL A 135 -4.60 -9.25 0.68
N TYR A 136 -4.82 -9.43 1.97
CA TYR A 136 -4.48 -8.48 3.01
C TYR A 136 -3.49 -9.11 4.01
N TRP A 137 -2.79 -8.28 4.78
CA TRP A 137 -1.90 -8.74 5.84
C TRP A 137 -2.67 -8.88 7.16
N ASP A 138 -2.66 -10.09 7.72
CA ASP A 138 -3.19 -10.37 9.05
C ASP A 138 -2.06 -10.23 10.08
N GLN A 139 -2.11 -9.19 10.89
CA GLN A 139 -1.08 -8.86 11.89
C GLN A 139 -0.98 -9.88 13.02
N PHE A 140 -2.03 -10.64 13.28
CA PHE A 140 -2.02 -11.65 14.34
C PHE A 140 -1.45 -12.98 13.86
N LYS A 141 -1.82 -13.38 12.64
CA LYS A 141 -1.30 -14.60 12.01
C LYS A 141 0.07 -14.41 11.36
N LYS A 142 0.47 -13.14 11.09
CA LYS A 142 1.66 -12.79 10.30
C LYS A 142 1.65 -13.45 8.92
N LYS A 143 0.51 -13.35 8.22
CA LYS A 143 0.26 -14.02 6.96
C LYS A 143 -0.53 -13.16 5.98
N LYS A 144 -0.34 -13.44 4.71
CA LYS A 144 -1.15 -12.89 3.59
C LYS A 144 -2.41 -13.72 3.44
N ILE A 145 -3.54 -13.20 3.91
CA ILE A 145 -4.85 -13.87 3.85
C ILE A 145 -5.58 -13.45 2.58
N LEU A 146 -6.11 -14.43 1.86
CA LEU A 146 -6.90 -14.20 0.65
C LEU A 146 -8.14 -13.40 0.99
N SER A 147 -8.36 -12.30 0.26
CA SER A 147 -9.53 -11.43 0.50
C SER A 147 -10.82 -12.18 0.14
N PRO A 148 -11.89 -12.04 0.93
CA PRO A 148 -13.13 -12.80 0.72
C PRO A 148 -13.75 -12.61 -0.66
N GLU A 149 -13.63 -11.43 -1.25
CA GLU A 149 -14.09 -11.11 -2.61
C GLU A 149 -13.43 -11.97 -3.69
N PHE A 150 -12.30 -12.59 -3.36
CA PHE A 150 -11.52 -13.50 -4.23
C PHE A 150 -11.57 -14.96 -3.77
N GLY A 151 -12.54 -15.30 -2.91
CA GLY A 151 -12.75 -16.67 -2.40
C GLY A 151 -11.97 -16.99 -1.11
N GLY A 152 -11.56 -15.97 -0.37
CA GLY A 152 -11.01 -16.14 0.97
C GLY A 152 -12.08 -16.49 2.01
N ASP A 153 -11.68 -17.18 3.06
CA ASP A 153 -12.51 -17.67 4.16
C ASP A 153 -12.05 -17.14 5.55
N GLY A 154 -11.16 -16.16 5.55
CA GLY A 154 -10.57 -15.58 6.76
C GLY A 154 -9.33 -16.31 7.27
N VAL A 155 -8.95 -17.47 6.68
CA VAL A 155 -7.74 -18.22 7.05
C VAL A 155 -6.90 -18.64 5.86
N LYS A 156 -7.49 -18.80 4.69
CA LYS A 156 -6.81 -19.21 3.47
C LYS A 156 -5.76 -18.19 3.05
N GLU A 157 -4.53 -18.65 2.89
CA GLU A 157 -3.44 -17.83 2.37
C GLU A 157 -3.53 -17.65 0.85
N GLY A 158 -2.96 -16.56 0.32
CA GLY A 158 -2.97 -16.28 -1.11
C GLY A 158 -1.75 -15.47 -1.56
N ALA A 159 -1.64 -15.25 -2.87
CA ALA A 159 -0.61 -14.44 -3.52
C ALA A 159 0.82 -14.71 -2.95
N PRO A 160 1.34 -15.93 -3.04
CA PRO A 160 2.64 -16.29 -2.43
C PRO A 160 3.80 -15.45 -2.96
N GLN A 161 3.69 -14.93 -4.19
CA GLN A 161 4.68 -14.05 -4.83
C GLN A 161 4.64 -12.60 -4.32
N ALA A 162 3.59 -12.20 -3.60
CA ALA A 162 3.51 -10.87 -3.03
C ALA A 162 4.50 -10.72 -1.87
N ILE A 163 5.13 -9.53 -1.78
CA ILE A 163 6.06 -9.24 -0.68
C ILE A 163 5.32 -9.14 0.66
N GLU A 164 6.07 -9.36 1.74
CA GLU A 164 5.60 -9.19 3.11
C GLU A 164 6.03 -7.83 3.66
N PRO A 165 5.25 -7.21 4.57
CA PRO A 165 5.66 -5.97 5.20
C PRO A 165 6.84 -6.18 6.14
N LEU A 166 7.67 -5.14 6.29
CA LEU A 166 8.72 -5.10 7.32
C LEU A 166 8.14 -4.90 8.72
N ILE A 167 7.09 -4.09 8.81
CA ILE A 167 6.38 -3.76 10.04
C ILE A 167 4.89 -3.70 9.71
N ASP A 168 4.08 -4.15 10.64
CA ASP A 168 2.64 -3.96 10.62
C ASP A 168 2.19 -3.09 11.80
N PHE A 169 1.14 -2.32 11.59
CA PHE A 169 0.49 -1.48 12.57
C PHE A 169 -0.96 -1.95 12.77
N PRO A 170 -1.60 -1.57 13.88
CA PRO A 170 -3.03 -1.84 14.06
C PRO A 170 -3.86 -1.39 12.87
N GLY A 171 -4.91 -2.14 12.57
CA GLY A 171 -5.85 -1.76 11.53
C GLY A 171 -6.42 -0.37 11.73
N HIS A 172 -6.65 0.35 10.64
CA HIS A 172 -7.23 1.70 10.62
C HIS A 172 -6.43 2.79 11.36
N LEU A 173 -5.15 2.54 11.69
CA LEU A 173 -4.25 3.54 12.26
C LEU A 173 -3.98 4.68 11.27
N ALA A 174 -4.04 4.38 9.98
CA ALA A 174 -3.87 5.32 8.88
C ALA A 174 -2.55 6.12 8.94
N PRO A 175 -1.36 5.47 8.83
CA PRO A 175 -0.08 6.16 8.86
C PRO A 175 0.06 7.08 7.64
N ASN A 176 0.03 8.40 7.88
CA ASN A 176 -0.11 9.44 6.85
C ASN A 176 1.20 10.11 6.45
N ALA A 177 2.29 9.88 7.17
CA ALA A 177 3.59 10.45 6.82
C ALA A 177 4.71 9.45 7.08
N LEU A 178 5.79 9.59 6.32
CA LEU A 178 7.04 8.88 6.49
C LEU A 178 8.20 9.84 6.21
N LEU A 179 9.19 9.85 7.10
CA LEU A 179 10.42 10.60 6.91
C LEU A 179 11.62 9.84 7.51
N PHE A 180 12.68 9.67 6.73
CA PHE A 180 13.97 9.23 7.26
C PHE A 180 14.76 10.42 7.80
N TYR A 181 15.09 10.39 9.11
CA TYR A 181 15.79 11.50 9.74
C TYR A 181 17.25 11.56 9.33
N THR A 182 17.62 12.62 8.64
CA THR A 182 18.99 12.90 8.19
C THR A 182 19.63 14.08 8.93
N GLY A 183 18.90 14.74 9.84
CA GLY A 183 19.34 15.89 10.60
C GLY A 183 20.42 15.57 11.65
N SER A 184 20.84 16.59 12.38
CA SER A 184 21.84 16.51 13.47
C SER A 184 21.31 16.96 14.83
N GLN A 185 20.04 17.37 14.90
CA GLN A 185 19.42 17.89 16.12
C GLN A 185 19.09 16.80 17.15
N PHE A 186 18.61 15.65 16.67
CA PHE A 186 18.29 14.52 17.53
C PHE A 186 19.52 13.66 17.82
N PRO A 187 19.54 12.91 18.95
CA PRO A 187 20.62 11.98 19.27
C PRO A 187 20.93 11.00 18.14
N LYS A 188 22.20 10.58 18.04
CA LYS A 188 22.73 9.72 16.97
C LYS A 188 21.88 8.45 16.70
N ARG A 189 21.21 7.90 17.74
CA ARG A 189 20.32 6.72 17.60
C ARG A 189 19.13 6.91 16.66
N TYR A 190 18.73 8.17 16.38
CA TYR A 190 17.64 8.50 15.47
C TYR A 190 18.09 8.71 14.02
N LYS A 191 19.42 8.81 13.81
CA LYS A 191 19.97 9.03 12.47
C LYS A 191 19.60 7.88 11.54
N ASN A 192 19.07 8.20 10.36
CA ASN A 192 18.55 7.27 9.36
C ASN A 192 17.36 6.39 9.86
N GLY A 193 16.78 6.72 11.02
CA GLY A 193 15.55 6.11 11.52
C GLY A 193 14.33 6.66 10.78
N ALA A 194 13.30 5.81 10.63
CA ALA A 194 12.01 6.21 10.08
C ALA A 194 11.13 6.86 11.16
N PHE A 195 10.62 8.05 10.86
CA PHE A 195 9.55 8.69 11.60
C PHE A 195 8.25 8.52 10.82
N ILE A 196 7.22 7.99 11.48
CA ILE A 196 5.91 7.70 10.91
C ILE A 196 4.85 8.42 11.74
N ALA A 197 3.89 9.09 11.08
CA ALA A 197 2.79 9.81 11.73
C ALA A 197 1.44 9.43 11.08
#